data_1af6812715e168a2d935e93c12c83d9b
#
_entry.id   1af6812715e168a2d935e93c12c83d9b
#
_cell.length_a   1.000
_cell.length_b   1.000
_cell.length_c   1.000
_cell.angle_alpha   90.00
_cell.angle_beta   90.00
_cell.angle_gamma   90.00
#
_symmetry.space_group_name_H-M   'P 1'
#
loop_
_entity.id
_entity.type
_entity.pdbx_description
1 polymer ?
#
loop_
_entity_poly.entity_id
_entity_poly.type
_entity_poly.pdbx_seq_one_letter_code
_entity_poly.pdbx_strand_id
1 'polypeptide(L)'
;MVLAVIPARGGSKGIPRKNVRLMHGKPLIYYSIQNALACSYIDDVVVSSDDEEILSIAAMYGAKAMNRNSALAQDAVTLDPVIYDAVLRMEQETGKTYDVVVTLQATSPLLTVETLDGALKSFLESDFDTYISAVNKPHLSWTTKDGRCVPNYEKRLNRQQLPPNFLDAGAFLIKRRECMSENNRIGANASVYEMPEKEAIDIDSYADWIICEQELSKKRILFRVDGYRELGMGHIHRCLTLAYSLTGQEILFVTREDRTEGHQKLLDSHMHVQSVGSDEEFYALAGKWQPDVIVHDCLNTEREYILQLKQLAKRVVTLEDIGSGADVADATINALYEDDSKGENYYWGEKYVCLKDEFLIAPCAEYHEQVKKVVVLFGGSDPSDFTYRAYNLAKKMHADFPQISFRFVLGAGYDNHVHKLSDDEACKIKVVTDIKRVSDALSDADLAITSQGRTVYELAAMGVPAIVLAQNERETKHTFAQMHNGFLNLGMGNQVSDETLEKTFRFVVETPQIRAEMRNLMLSHDLRKGIERVKQLILADE
;
A
#
# COMPACT_ATOMS: atom_id res chain seq x y z
N MET A 1 -25.43 -36.73 -1.15
CA MET A 1 -24.35 -36.30 -2.06
C MET A 1 -24.64 -34.86 -2.51
N VAL A 2 -23.61 -34.07 -2.75
CA VAL A 2 -23.71 -32.66 -3.16
C VAL A 2 -23.13 -32.48 -4.56
N LEU A 3 -23.91 -31.89 -5.46
CA LEU A 3 -23.48 -31.54 -6.82
C LEU A 3 -23.28 -30.04 -6.96
N ALA A 4 -22.10 -29.61 -7.40
CA ALA A 4 -21.88 -28.24 -7.86
C ALA A 4 -22.14 -28.11 -9.37
N VAL A 5 -22.97 -27.15 -9.75
CA VAL A 5 -23.25 -26.80 -11.14
C VAL A 5 -22.78 -25.38 -11.40
N ILE A 6 -21.87 -25.22 -12.38
CA ILE A 6 -21.34 -23.93 -12.82
C ILE A 6 -21.91 -23.62 -14.21
N PRO A 7 -22.97 -22.79 -14.30
CA PRO A 7 -23.52 -22.38 -15.59
C PRO A 7 -22.66 -21.28 -16.21
N ALA A 8 -22.06 -21.52 -17.36
CA ALA A 8 -21.24 -20.54 -18.07
C ALA A 8 -21.62 -20.52 -19.56
N ARG A 9 -22.07 -19.38 -20.07
CA ARG A 9 -22.40 -19.23 -21.51
C ARG A 9 -21.29 -18.52 -22.26
N GLY A 10 -21.15 -18.78 -23.57
CA GLY A 10 -20.18 -18.10 -24.44
C GLY A 10 -20.51 -16.63 -24.70
N GLY A 11 -21.82 -16.29 -24.77
CA GLY A 11 -22.32 -14.95 -25.12
C GLY A 11 -22.43 -13.99 -23.94
N SER A 12 -21.35 -13.39 -23.47
CA SER A 12 -21.37 -12.35 -22.44
C SER A 12 -21.52 -10.96 -23.06
N LYS A 13 -22.53 -10.17 -22.64
CA LYS A 13 -22.83 -8.84 -23.20
C LYS A 13 -22.00 -7.70 -22.60
N GLY A 14 -21.81 -7.69 -21.28
CA GLY A 14 -21.10 -6.62 -20.57
C GLY A 14 -19.58 -6.63 -20.84
N ILE A 15 -18.97 -7.81 -20.72
CA ILE A 15 -17.55 -8.03 -21.00
C ILE A 15 -17.45 -9.16 -22.03
N PRO A 16 -16.98 -8.92 -23.26
CA PRO A 16 -16.87 -9.95 -24.29
C PRO A 16 -15.98 -11.11 -23.82
N ARG A 17 -16.47 -12.35 -24.01
CA ARG A 17 -15.79 -13.58 -23.63
C ARG A 17 -15.43 -13.68 -22.14
N LYS A 18 -16.25 -13.08 -21.27
CA LYS A 18 -16.00 -12.89 -19.82
C LYS A 18 -15.44 -14.16 -19.14
N ASN A 19 -16.09 -15.31 -19.34
CA ASN A 19 -15.78 -16.56 -18.61
C ASN A 19 -14.41 -17.16 -18.95
N VAL A 20 -13.88 -16.92 -20.16
CA VAL A 20 -12.57 -17.43 -20.61
C VAL A 20 -11.48 -16.39 -20.60
N ARG A 21 -11.84 -15.11 -20.36
CA ARG A 21 -10.87 -14.03 -20.28
C ARG A 21 -9.96 -14.21 -19.06
N LEU A 22 -8.66 -13.92 -19.24
CA LEU A 22 -7.69 -14.08 -18.17
C LEU A 22 -7.82 -12.94 -17.14
N MET A 23 -7.92 -13.34 -15.89
CA MET A 23 -7.84 -12.52 -14.70
C MET A 23 -6.71 -13.05 -13.83
N HIS A 24 -5.73 -12.23 -13.49
CA HIS A 24 -4.53 -12.65 -12.76
C HIS A 24 -3.92 -13.95 -13.34
N GLY A 25 -3.82 -14.02 -14.68
CA GLY A 25 -3.22 -15.13 -15.42
C GLY A 25 -4.05 -16.41 -15.52
N LYS A 26 -5.30 -16.45 -15.02
CA LYS A 26 -6.21 -17.60 -15.10
C LYS A 26 -7.53 -17.22 -15.77
N PRO A 27 -8.20 -18.12 -16.54
CA PRO A 27 -9.54 -17.85 -17.04
C PRO A 27 -10.51 -17.57 -15.89
N LEU A 28 -11.46 -16.65 -16.06
CA LEU A 28 -12.39 -16.29 -14.98
C LEU A 28 -13.09 -17.50 -14.36
N ILE A 29 -13.56 -18.43 -15.18
CA ILE A 29 -14.26 -19.65 -14.71
C ILE A 29 -13.39 -20.57 -13.86
N TYR A 30 -12.06 -20.46 -13.96
CA TYR A 30 -11.10 -21.23 -13.15
C TYR A 30 -11.37 -21.11 -11.66
N TYR A 31 -11.66 -19.89 -11.16
CA TYR A 31 -11.85 -19.63 -9.72
C TYR A 31 -13.03 -20.42 -9.15
N SER A 32 -14.19 -20.39 -9.82
CA SER A 32 -15.36 -21.15 -9.38
C SER A 32 -15.16 -22.66 -9.48
N ILE A 33 -14.43 -23.15 -10.50
CA ILE A 33 -14.09 -24.57 -10.64
C ILE A 33 -13.20 -25.01 -9.48
N GLN A 34 -12.13 -24.27 -9.19
CA GLN A 34 -11.19 -24.66 -8.14
C GLN A 34 -11.83 -24.60 -6.75
N ASN A 35 -12.65 -23.58 -6.47
CA ASN A 35 -13.39 -23.51 -5.21
C ASN A 35 -14.35 -24.67 -5.04
N ALA A 36 -15.06 -25.08 -6.10
CA ALA A 36 -15.93 -26.25 -6.06
C ALA A 36 -15.17 -27.55 -5.82
N LEU A 37 -14.03 -27.75 -6.49
CA LEU A 37 -13.21 -28.96 -6.36
C LEU A 37 -12.49 -29.05 -5.01
N ALA A 38 -12.14 -27.92 -4.41
CA ALA A 38 -11.47 -27.86 -3.12
C ALA A 38 -12.43 -27.90 -1.92
N CYS A 39 -13.73 -27.66 -2.15
CA CYS A 39 -14.74 -27.68 -1.09
C CYS A 39 -14.95 -29.08 -0.54
N SER A 40 -14.87 -29.24 0.80
CA SER A 40 -14.92 -30.52 1.49
C SER A 40 -16.28 -31.23 1.42
N TYR A 41 -17.34 -30.52 1.05
CA TYR A 41 -18.72 -31.01 1.03
C TYR A 41 -19.22 -31.35 -0.38
N ILE A 42 -18.50 -30.99 -1.45
CA ILE A 42 -18.93 -31.21 -2.83
C ILE A 42 -18.37 -32.52 -3.35
N ASP A 43 -19.26 -33.40 -3.82
CA ASP A 43 -18.90 -34.71 -4.35
C ASP A 43 -18.58 -34.69 -5.85
N ASP A 44 -19.33 -33.91 -6.62
CA ASP A 44 -19.18 -33.81 -8.09
C ASP A 44 -19.30 -32.36 -8.56
N VAL A 45 -18.53 -32.00 -9.59
CA VAL A 45 -18.52 -30.63 -10.17
C VAL A 45 -18.76 -30.73 -11.67
N VAL A 46 -19.78 -30.01 -12.16
CA VAL A 46 -20.11 -29.94 -13.59
C VAL A 46 -20.18 -28.49 -14.07
N VAL A 47 -19.60 -28.21 -15.22
CA VAL A 47 -19.72 -26.96 -15.97
C VAL A 47 -20.70 -27.18 -17.12
N SER A 48 -21.81 -26.45 -17.15
CA SER A 48 -22.78 -26.46 -18.24
C SER A 48 -22.56 -25.27 -19.16
N SER A 49 -22.18 -25.51 -20.42
CA SER A 49 -21.90 -24.45 -21.40
C SER A 49 -22.35 -24.82 -22.80
N ASP A 50 -22.65 -23.79 -23.60
CA ASP A 50 -22.89 -23.83 -25.05
C ASP A 50 -21.62 -23.53 -25.87
N ASP A 51 -20.50 -23.25 -25.20
CA ASP A 51 -19.23 -22.83 -25.81
C ASP A 51 -18.15 -23.88 -25.61
N GLU A 52 -17.56 -24.38 -26.72
CA GLU A 52 -16.56 -25.44 -26.72
C GLU A 52 -15.27 -25.05 -26.00
N GLU A 53 -14.87 -23.76 -26.01
CA GLU A 53 -13.69 -23.32 -25.30
C GLU A 53 -13.91 -23.35 -23.79
N ILE A 54 -15.09 -22.91 -23.30
CA ILE A 54 -15.45 -23.04 -21.88
C ILE A 54 -15.43 -24.51 -21.45
N LEU A 55 -15.99 -25.41 -22.27
CA LEU A 55 -16.01 -26.84 -21.97
C LEU A 55 -14.59 -27.42 -21.92
N SER A 56 -13.73 -27.05 -22.85
CA SER A 56 -12.33 -27.45 -22.88
C SER A 56 -11.57 -27.00 -21.63
N ILE A 57 -11.77 -25.73 -21.22
CA ILE A 57 -11.19 -25.16 -19.99
C ILE A 57 -11.72 -25.92 -18.76
N ALA A 58 -13.02 -26.19 -18.69
CA ALA A 58 -13.61 -26.93 -17.59
C ALA A 58 -12.97 -28.32 -17.40
N ALA A 59 -12.81 -29.05 -18.49
CA ALA A 59 -12.16 -30.38 -18.48
C ALA A 59 -10.67 -30.26 -18.08
N MET A 60 -9.97 -29.26 -18.60
CA MET A 60 -8.56 -29.01 -18.26
C MET A 60 -8.35 -28.80 -16.76
N TYR A 61 -9.27 -28.08 -16.09
CA TYR A 61 -9.20 -27.80 -14.66
C TYR A 61 -9.94 -28.80 -13.76
N GLY A 62 -10.38 -29.98 -14.33
CA GLY A 62 -10.86 -31.10 -13.55
C GLY A 62 -12.37 -31.14 -13.30
N ALA A 63 -13.16 -30.21 -13.83
CA ALA A 63 -14.61 -30.28 -13.77
C ALA A 63 -15.17 -31.14 -14.92
N LYS A 64 -16.33 -31.77 -14.72
CA LYS A 64 -17.06 -32.43 -15.80
C LYS A 64 -17.60 -31.37 -16.76
N ALA A 65 -17.22 -31.47 -18.03
CA ALA A 65 -17.75 -30.61 -19.09
C ALA A 65 -19.07 -31.17 -19.64
N MET A 66 -20.11 -30.34 -19.65
CA MET A 66 -21.43 -30.72 -20.14
C MET A 66 -21.91 -29.74 -21.21
N ASN A 67 -22.03 -30.22 -22.45
CA ASN A 67 -22.55 -29.42 -23.55
C ASN A 67 -24.03 -29.09 -23.31
N ARG A 68 -24.38 -27.81 -23.22
CA ARG A 68 -25.75 -27.32 -23.01
C ARG A 68 -26.54 -27.33 -24.29
N ASN A 69 -27.81 -27.74 -24.20
CA ASN A 69 -28.73 -27.63 -25.33
C ASN A 69 -28.87 -26.17 -25.77
N SER A 70 -28.80 -25.90 -27.07
CA SER A 70 -28.92 -24.58 -27.66
C SER A 70 -30.23 -23.86 -27.28
N ALA A 71 -31.29 -24.57 -27.04
CA ALA A 71 -32.55 -24.00 -26.54
C ALA A 71 -32.41 -23.38 -25.14
N LEU A 72 -31.52 -23.91 -24.31
CA LEU A 72 -31.22 -23.40 -22.95
C LEU A 72 -30.11 -22.34 -22.93
N ALA A 73 -29.52 -22.01 -24.07
CA ALA A 73 -28.44 -21.03 -24.20
C ALA A 73 -28.94 -19.63 -24.60
N GLN A 74 -30.23 -19.46 -24.86
CA GLN A 74 -30.84 -18.20 -25.30
C GLN A 74 -30.86 -17.16 -24.17
N ASP A 75 -30.74 -15.87 -24.52
CA ASP A 75 -30.71 -14.74 -23.57
C ASP A 75 -31.95 -14.64 -22.67
N ALA A 76 -33.11 -15.09 -23.16
CA ALA A 76 -34.36 -15.04 -22.42
C ALA A 76 -34.56 -16.19 -21.43
N VAL A 77 -33.66 -17.20 -21.46
CA VAL A 77 -33.76 -18.35 -20.58
C VAL A 77 -33.12 -18.03 -19.23
N THR A 78 -33.88 -18.21 -18.15
CA THR A 78 -33.36 -18.08 -16.79
C THR A 78 -32.41 -19.23 -16.44
N LEU A 79 -31.69 -19.11 -15.33
CA LEU A 79 -30.77 -20.18 -14.89
C LEU A 79 -31.50 -21.43 -14.37
N ASP A 80 -32.81 -21.32 -14.01
CA ASP A 80 -33.54 -22.43 -13.39
C ASP A 80 -33.58 -23.69 -14.28
N PRO A 81 -34.06 -23.62 -15.54
CA PRO A 81 -34.06 -24.79 -16.42
C PRO A 81 -32.67 -25.28 -16.79
N VAL A 82 -31.67 -24.38 -16.84
CA VAL A 82 -30.28 -24.76 -17.13
C VAL A 82 -29.70 -25.63 -16.02
N ILE A 83 -29.91 -25.24 -14.76
CA ILE A 83 -29.41 -26.00 -13.60
C ILE A 83 -30.18 -27.33 -13.48
N TYR A 84 -31.49 -27.29 -13.68
CA TYR A 84 -32.33 -28.50 -13.61
C TYR A 84 -31.92 -29.54 -14.65
N ASP A 85 -31.70 -29.16 -15.93
CA ASP A 85 -31.19 -30.02 -17.00
C ASP A 85 -29.82 -30.63 -16.62
N ALA A 86 -28.90 -29.78 -16.11
CA ALA A 86 -27.57 -30.27 -15.73
C ALA A 86 -27.63 -31.32 -14.60
N VAL A 87 -28.50 -31.12 -13.61
CA VAL A 87 -28.69 -32.10 -12.52
C VAL A 87 -29.27 -33.39 -13.04
N LEU A 88 -30.36 -33.37 -13.83
CA LEU A 88 -30.96 -34.60 -14.40
C LEU A 88 -29.96 -35.40 -15.23
N ARG A 89 -29.18 -34.73 -16.07
CA ARG A 89 -28.16 -35.39 -16.90
C ARG A 89 -27.02 -35.97 -16.06
N MET A 90 -26.58 -35.28 -15.01
CA MET A 90 -25.60 -35.82 -14.07
C MET A 90 -26.11 -37.06 -13.36
N GLU A 91 -27.37 -37.06 -12.89
CA GLU A 91 -28.00 -38.22 -12.26
C GLU A 91 -28.09 -39.40 -13.25
N GLN A 92 -28.46 -39.17 -14.52
CA GLN A 92 -28.55 -40.18 -15.56
C GLN A 92 -27.19 -40.77 -15.96
N GLU A 93 -26.17 -39.91 -16.13
CA GLU A 93 -24.85 -40.33 -16.61
C GLU A 93 -24.01 -41.02 -15.53
N THR A 94 -24.16 -40.60 -14.25
CA THR A 94 -23.38 -41.16 -13.14
C THR A 94 -24.09 -42.28 -12.40
N GLY A 95 -25.41 -42.37 -12.50
CA GLY A 95 -26.24 -43.28 -11.69
C GLY A 95 -26.33 -42.86 -10.22
N LYS A 96 -25.82 -41.68 -9.87
CA LYS A 96 -25.86 -41.10 -8.50
C LYS A 96 -27.16 -40.34 -8.26
N THR A 97 -27.55 -40.21 -6.99
CA THR A 97 -28.59 -39.31 -6.56
C THR A 97 -27.98 -38.22 -5.71
N TYR A 98 -28.36 -36.98 -5.94
CA TYR A 98 -27.87 -35.85 -5.18
C TYR A 98 -28.95 -35.36 -4.21
N ASP A 99 -28.56 -35.01 -2.98
CA ASP A 99 -29.48 -34.50 -1.95
C ASP A 99 -29.50 -32.97 -1.98
N VAL A 100 -28.35 -32.37 -2.36
CA VAL A 100 -28.12 -30.94 -2.40
C VAL A 100 -27.45 -30.55 -3.72
N VAL A 101 -27.89 -29.43 -4.27
CA VAL A 101 -27.32 -28.81 -5.47
C VAL A 101 -26.83 -27.40 -5.13
N VAL A 102 -25.58 -27.13 -5.50
CA VAL A 102 -24.96 -25.81 -5.37
C VAL A 102 -24.81 -25.22 -6.77
N THR A 103 -25.44 -24.09 -7.03
CA THR A 103 -25.16 -23.30 -8.21
C THR A 103 -24.04 -22.31 -7.89
N LEU A 104 -22.91 -22.38 -8.59
CA LEU A 104 -21.79 -21.42 -8.45
C LEU A 104 -21.72 -20.55 -9.70
N GLN A 105 -21.65 -19.23 -9.53
CA GLN A 105 -21.49 -18.33 -10.67
C GLN A 105 -20.00 -18.08 -10.97
N ALA A 106 -19.62 -18.16 -12.24
CA ALA A 106 -18.26 -17.88 -12.69
C ALA A 106 -17.83 -16.42 -12.49
N THR A 107 -18.79 -15.54 -12.26
CA THR A 107 -18.61 -14.09 -12.11
C THR A 107 -18.19 -13.64 -10.71
N SER A 108 -18.05 -14.58 -9.76
CA SER A 108 -17.63 -14.29 -8.37
C SER A 108 -16.28 -14.92 -8.05
N PRO A 109 -15.17 -14.42 -8.65
CA PRO A 109 -13.83 -15.02 -8.51
C PRO A 109 -13.22 -14.84 -7.11
N LEU A 110 -13.75 -13.96 -6.28
CA LEU A 110 -13.26 -13.69 -4.93
C LEU A 110 -13.89 -14.59 -3.86
N LEU A 111 -14.89 -15.41 -4.20
CA LEU A 111 -15.44 -16.43 -3.31
C LEU A 111 -14.31 -17.34 -2.85
N THR A 112 -14.20 -17.58 -1.53
CA THR A 112 -13.21 -18.49 -0.97
C THR A 112 -13.80 -19.88 -0.69
N VAL A 113 -12.92 -20.90 -0.60
CA VAL A 113 -13.30 -22.25 -0.22
C VAL A 113 -13.86 -22.26 1.21
N GLU A 114 -13.25 -21.49 2.11
CA GLU A 114 -13.67 -21.37 3.52
C GLU A 114 -15.10 -20.85 3.65
N THR A 115 -15.47 -19.85 2.86
CA THR A 115 -16.84 -19.31 2.83
C THR A 115 -17.83 -20.32 2.27
N LEU A 116 -17.45 -21.04 1.21
CA LEU A 116 -18.29 -22.09 0.60
C LEU A 116 -18.47 -23.30 1.54
N ASP A 117 -17.41 -23.77 2.19
CA ASP A 117 -17.47 -24.82 3.21
C ASP A 117 -18.35 -24.43 4.39
N GLY A 118 -18.18 -23.20 4.89
CA GLY A 118 -19.01 -22.64 5.97
C GLY A 118 -20.49 -22.59 5.61
N ALA A 119 -20.80 -22.16 4.38
CA ALA A 119 -22.17 -22.08 3.89
C ALA A 119 -22.81 -23.47 3.76
N LEU A 120 -22.10 -24.42 3.17
CA LEU A 120 -22.60 -25.80 3.02
C LEU A 120 -22.78 -26.49 4.37
N LYS A 121 -21.81 -26.37 5.28
CA LYS A 121 -21.92 -26.88 6.64
C LYS A 121 -23.17 -26.34 7.34
N SER A 122 -23.33 -25.03 7.36
CA SER A 122 -24.49 -24.38 7.97
C SER A 122 -25.83 -24.81 7.34
N PHE A 123 -25.83 -24.93 6.00
CA PHE A 123 -27.02 -25.39 5.27
C PHE A 123 -27.41 -26.83 5.60
N LEU A 124 -26.45 -27.75 5.65
CA LEU A 124 -26.68 -29.16 5.96
C LEU A 124 -27.19 -29.37 7.40
N GLU A 125 -26.81 -28.51 8.33
CA GLU A 125 -27.24 -28.52 9.73
C GLU A 125 -28.59 -27.78 9.94
N SER A 126 -29.13 -27.12 8.91
CA SER A 126 -30.37 -26.32 8.98
C SER A 126 -31.59 -27.05 8.41
N ASP A 127 -32.79 -26.54 8.72
CA ASP A 127 -34.07 -27.01 8.13
C ASP A 127 -34.48 -26.19 6.90
N PHE A 128 -33.64 -25.29 6.42
CA PHE A 128 -33.93 -24.50 5.21
C PHE A 128 -33.80 -25.37 3.96
N ASP A 129 -34.66 -25.03 2.97
CA ASP A 129 -34.58 -25.68 1.65
C ASP A 129 -33.67 -24.96 0.66
N THR A 130 -33.36 -23.67 0.93
CA THR A 130 -32.52 -22.83 0.07
C THR A 130 -31.69 -21.84 0.89
N TYR A 131 -30.40 -21.75 0.57
CA TYR A 131 -29.53 -20.64 0.96
C TYR A 131 -29.11 -19.83 -0.25
N ILE A 132 -29.18 -18.49 -0.12
CA ILE A 132 -28.72 -17.54 -1.11
C ILE A 132 -27.53 -16.79 -0.52
N SER A 133 -26.43 -16.71 -1.26
CA SER A 133 -25.30 -15.88 -0.88
C SER A 133 -25.70 -14.42 -0.85
N ALA A 134 -25.48 -13.74 0.27
CA ALA A 134 -25.85 -12.33 0.42
C ALA A 134 -24.81 -11.56 1.21
N VAL A 135 -24.79 -10.26 1.01
CA VAL A 135 -23.96 -9.33 1.78
C VAL A 135 -24.85 -8.32 2.50
N ASN A 136 -24.55 -8.10 3.78
CA ASN A 136 -25.27 -7.11 4.56
C ASN A 136 -24.74 -5.70 4.26
N LYS A 137 -25.49 -4.93 3.45
CA LYS A 137 -25.17 -3.54 3.06
C LYS A 137 -26.27 -2.59 3.51
N PRO A 138 -26.32 -2.19 4.80
CA PRO A 138 -27.25 -1.20 5.28
C PRO A 138 -27.07 0.11 4.54
N HIS A 139 -28.08 0.54 3.80
CA HIS A 139 -28.03 1.76 3.01
C HIS A 139 -29.40 2.44 2.95
N LEU A 140 -29.41 3.77 2.90
CA LEU A 140 -30.63 4.52 2.64
C LEU A 140 -30.98 4.37 1.16
N SER A 141 -32.15 3.82 0.87
CA SER A 141 -32.63 3.60 -0.50
C SER A 141 -33.97 4.30 -0.77
N TRP A 142 -34.30 4.46 -2.03
CA TRP A 142 -35.53 5.08 -2.52
C TRP A 142 -36.21 4.14 -3.51
N THR A 143 -37.54 4.16 -3.52
CA THR A 143 -38.34 3.43 -4.51
C THR A 143 -39.30 4.36 -5.20
N THR A 144 -39.90 3.91 -6.33
CA THR A 144 -40.92 4.64 -7.02
C THR A 144 -42.29 4.05 -6.67
N LYS A 145 -43.20 4.88 -6.10
CA LYS A 145 -44.60 4.58 -5.91
C LYS A 145 -45.43 5.65 -6.61
N ASP A 146 -46.37 5.24 -7.45
CA ASP A 146 -47.29 6.13 -8.18
C ASP A 146 -46.58 7.25 -8.95
N GLY A 147 -45.43 6.92 -9.58
CA GLY A 147 -44.59 7.86 -10.35
C GLY A 147 -43.78 8.85 -9.52
N ARG A 148 -43.73 8.71 -8.19
CA ARG A 148 -42.96 9.55 -7.28
C ARG A 148 -41.90 8.73 -6.56
N CYS A 149 -40.69 9.30 -6.39
CA CYS A 149 -39.64 8.71 -5.56
C CYS A 149 -39.98 8.89 -4.07
N VAL A 150 -40.03 7.80 -3.34
CA VAL A 150 -40.28 7.76 -1.89
C VAL A 150 -39.17 7.02 -1.19
N PRO A 151 -38.77 7.43 0.05
CA PRO A 151 -37.74 6.73 0.79
C PRO A 151 -38.22 5.35 1.27
N ASN A 152 -37.32 4.36 1.26
CA ASN A 152 -37.52 3.04 1.87
C ASN A 152 -37.15 3.01 3.36
N TYR A 153 -37.16 4.16 4.03
CA TYR A 153 -36.81 4.29 5.44
C TYR A 153 -37.75 5.29 6.12
N GLU A 154 -38.06 5.04 7.38
CA GLU A 154 -38.90 5.93 8.18
C GLU A 154 -38.11 7.12 8.74
N LYS A 155 -36.87 6.85 9.17
CA LYS A 155 -35.99 7.86 9.77
C LYS A 155 -34.59 7.79 9.15
N ARG A 156 -34.01 8.96 8.84
CA ARG A 156 -32.64 9.05 8.32
C ARG A 156 -31.67 8.88 9.46
N LEU A 157 -31.05 7.69 9.54
CA LEU A 157 -30.06 7.30 10.54
C LEU A 157 -28.65 7.26 9.92
N ASN A 158 -27.63 7.26 10.78
CA ASN A 158 -26.27 6.95 10.36
C ASN A 158 -26.15 5.47 9.95
N ARG A 159 -25.23 5.16 9.03
CA ARG A 159 -25.06 3.80 8.47
C ARG A 159 -25.01 2.70 9.53
N GLN A 160 -24.32 2.93 10.65
CA GLN A 160 -24.16 1.98 11.76
C GLN A 160 -25.46 1.72 12.56
N GLN A 161 -26.49 2.55 12.38
CA GLN A 161 -27.77 2.47 13.09
C GLN A 161 -28.91 1.97 12.18
N LEU A 162 -28.61 1.73 10.89
CA LEU A 162 -29.58 1.19 9.94
C LEU A 162 -29.83 -0.30 10.22
N PRO A 163 -31.05 -0.79 10.01
CA PRO A 163 -31.33 -2.21 10.08
C PRO A 163 -30.55 -2.97 9.01
N PRO A 164 -30.29 -4.29 9.24
CA PRO A 164 -29.68 -5.14 8.23
C PRO A 164 -30.43 -5.07 6.90
N ASN A 165 -29.67 -4.98 5.80
CA ASN A 165 -30.22 -5.01 4.44
C ASN A 165 -29.36 -5.95 3.60
N PHE A 166 -29.88 -7.15 3.35
CA PHE A 166 -29.19 -8.18 2.61
C PHE A 166 -29.42 -7.99 1.11
N LEU A 167 -28.32 -7.83 0.37
CA LEU A 167 -28.28 -7.82 -1.08
C LEU A 167 -27.76 -9.17 -1.56
N ASP A 168 -28.40 -9.75 -2.57
CA ASP A 168 -27.94 -10.96 -3.24
C ASP A 168 -26.53 -10.70 -3.82
N ALA A 169 -25.58 -11.57 -3.45
CA ALA A 169 -24.19 -11.47 -3.89
C ALA A 169 -23.92 -12.20 -5.21
N GLY A 170 -24.86 -13.00 -5.69
CA GLY A 170 -24.72 -13.75 -6.93
C GLY A 170 -23.65 -14.85 -6.91
N ALA A 171 -22.94 -15.09 -5.81
CA ALA A 171 -21.82 -16.01 -5.78
C ALA A 171 -22.28 -17.48 -5.82
N PHE A 172 -23.23 -17.83 -4.97
CA PHE A 172 -23.78 -19.18 -4.94
C PHE A 172 -25.26 -19.20 -4.49
N LEU A 173 -25.93 -20.30 -4.89
CA LEU A 173 -27.23 -20.70 -4.36
C LEU A 173 -27.17 -22.19 -4.02
N ILE A 174 -27.47 -22.56 -2.77
CA ILE A 174 -27.50 -23.94 -2.27
C ILE A 174 -28.97 -24.33 -2.09
N LYS A 175 -29.35 -25.50 -2.63
CA LYS A 175 -30.74 -25.96 -2.56
C LYS A 175 -30.84 -27.46 -2.34
N ARG A 176 -31.86 -27.89 -1.59
CA ARG A 176 -32.24 -29.31 -1.51
C ARG A 176 -32.81 -29.78 -2.85
N ARG A 177 -32.32 -30.93 -3.33
CA ARG A 177 -32.69 -31.48 -4.63
C ARG A 177 -34.19 -31.73 -4.77
N GLU A 178 -34.86 -32.22 -3.72
CA GLU A 178 -36.27 -32.50 -3.68
C GLU A 178 -37.17 -31.28 -3.91
N CYS A 179 -36.68 -30.09 -3.56
CA CYS A 179 -37.37 -28.81 -3.73
C CYS A 179 -37.11 -28.17 -5.10
N MET A 180 -36.33 -28.77 -5.99
CA MET A 180 -36.02 -28.22 -7.31
C MET A 180 -37.06 -28.59 -8.35
N SER A 181 -37.35 -27.65 -9.24
CA SER A 181 -38.12 -27.87 -10.46
C SER A 181 -37.47 -27.11 -11.63
N GLU A 182 -37.93 -27.37 -12.84
CA GLU A 182 -37.47 -26.72 -14.06
C GLU A 182 -37.58 -25.18 -14.00
N ASN A 183 -38.57 -24.65 -13.27
CA ASN A 183 -38.86 -23.22 -13.25
C ASN A 183 -38.63 -22.55 -11.89
N ASN A 184 -38.00 -23.28 -10.94
CA ASN A 184 -37.79 -22.73 -9.61
C ASN A 184 -36.55 -23.29 -8.92
N ARG A 185 -35.58 -22.42 -8.68
CA ARG A 185 -34.37 -22.70 -7.86
C ARG A 185 -34.52 -22.26 -6.42
N ILE A 186 -35.48 -21.42 -6.06
CA ILE A 186 -35.68 -20.92 -4.69
C ILE A 186 -36.91 -21.60 -4.11
N GLY A 187 -36.73 -22.29 -2.98
CA GLY A 187 -37.80 -22.98 -2.29
C GLY A 187 -38.68 -22.05 -1.45
N ALA A 188 -39.65 -22.65 -0.76
CA ALA A 188 -40.60 -21.90 0.07
C ALA A 188 -39.98 -21.48 1.42
N ASN A 189 -38.98 -22.25 1.92
CA ASN A 189 -38.30 -21.99 3.18
C ASN A 189 -36.82 -21.57 2.91
N ALA A 190 -36.65 -20.37 2.30
CA ALA A 190 -35.37 -19.85 1.94
C ALA A 190 -34.78 -18.94 3.03
N SER A 191 -33.45 -18.95 3.16
CA SER A 191 -32.68 -18.00 3.98
C SER A 191 -31.48 -17.48 3.23
N VAL A 192 -30.77 -16.52 3.80
CA VAL A 192 -29.53 -15.99 3.26
C VAL A 192 -28.34 -16.47 4.09
N TYR A 193 -27.22 -16.69 3.40
CA TYR A 193 -25.92 -16.86 4.04
C TYR A 193 -25.13 -15.56 3.87
N GLU A 194 -24.83 -14.90 4.99
CA GLU A 194 -24.05 -13.66 4.98
C GLU A 194 -22.58 -13.99 4.74
N MET A 195 -22.05 -13.50 3.61
CA MET A 195 -20.66 -13.66 3.23
C MET A 195 -19.85 -12.37 3.40
N PRO A 196 -18.51 -12.45 3.51
CA PRO A 196 -17.65 -11.27 3.59
C PRO A 196 -17.85 -10.32 2.41
N GLU A 197 -17.96 -9.01 2.67
CA GLU A 197 -18.23 -8.01 1.62
C GLU A 197 -17.19 -8.03 0.49
N LYS A 198 -15.92 -8.31 0.83
CA LYS A 198 -14.82 -8.43 -0.15
C LYS A 198 -14.99 -9.59 -1.14
N GLU A 199 -15.72 -10.65 -0.76
CA GLU A 199 -15.95 -11.83 -1.59
C GLU A 199 -17.25 -11.71 -2.42
N ALA A 200 -18.08 -10.70 -2.13
CA ALA A 200 -19.42 -10.52 -2.71
C ALA A 200 -19.42 -9.64 -3.97
N ILE A 201 -18.34 -9.66 -4.76
CA ILE A 201 -18.25 -8.90 -6.00
C ILE A 201 -18.66 -9.81 -7.16
N ASP A 202 -19.77 -9.47 -7.79
CA ASP A 202 -20.24 -10.08 -9.04
C ASP A 202 -19.76 -9.22 -10.23
N ILE A 203 -19.02 -9.81 -11.15
CA ILE A 203 -18.42 -9.08 -12.29
C ILE A 203 -19.47 -8.89 -13.38
N ASP A 204 -20.00 -7.68 -13.47
CA ASP A 204 -20.89 -7.24 -14.54
C ASP A 204 -20.28 -6.15 -15.43
N SER A 205 -19.34 -5.38 -14.89
CA SER A 205 -18.67 -4.27 -15.57
C SER A 205 -17.15 -4.40 -15.54
N TYR A 206 -16.45 -3.58 -16.36
CA TYR A 206 -15.00 -3.47 -16.27
C TYR A 206 -14.51 -2.88 -14.95
N ALA A 207 -15.33 -2.10 -14.24
CA ALA A 207 -14.98 -1.61 -12.91
C ALA A 207 -14.88 -2.77 -11.91
N ASP A 208 -15.87 -3.69 -11.92
CA ASP A 208 -15.85 -4.89 -11.08
C ASP A 208 -14.65 -5.78 -11.42
N TRP A 209 -14.36 -5.92 -12.73
CA TRP A 209 -13.18 -6.66 -13.20
C TRP A 209 -11.88 -6.14 -12.60
N ILE A 210 -11.66 -4.82 -12.66
CA ILE A 210 -10.46 -4.17 -12.13
C ILE A 210 -10.35 -4.38 -10.62
N ILE A 211 -11.48 -4.24 -9.88
CA ILE A 211 -11.48 -4.45 -8.44
C ILE A 211 -11.13 -5.90 -8.10
N CYS A 212 -11.72 -6.89 -8.79
CA CYS A 212 -11.42 -8.30 -8.56
C CYS A 212 -9.95 -8.62 -8.89
N GLU A 213 -9.41 -8.10 -9.99
CA GLU A 213 -8.02 -8.30 -10.39
C GLU A 213 -7.05 -7.71 -9.35
N GLN A 214 -7.38 -6.54 -8.80
CA GLN A 214 -6.61 -5.91 -7.74
C GLN A 214 -6.67 -6.73 -6.43
N GLU A 215 -7.83 -7.22 -6.03
CA GLU A 215 -7.97 -8.06 -4.82
C GLU A 215 -7.23 -9.40 -4.95
N LEU A 216 -7.27 -10.04 -6.14
CA LEU A 216 -6.52 -11.28 -6.41
C LEU A 216 -5.00 -11.08 -6.46
N SER A 217 -4.55 -9.87 -6.82
CA SER A 217 -3.12 -9.50 -6.83
C SER A 217 -2.62 -8.94 -5.50
N LYS A 218 -3.47 -8.91 -4.48
CA LYS A 218 -3.15 -8.34 -3.17
C LYS A 218 -2.05 -9.12 -2.47
N LYS A 219 -0.99 -8.41 -2.10
CA LYS A 219 0.14 -8.95 -1.34
C LYS A 219 0.03 -8.62 0.13
N ARG A 220 0.52 -9.51 0.97
CA ARG A 220 0.69 -9.31 2.40
C ARG A 220 2.10 -8.81 2.65
N ILE A 221 2.24 -7.55 3.06
CA ILE A 221 3.52 -6.85 3.22
C ILE A 221 3.78 -6.60 4.70
N LEU A 222 4.83 -7.19 5.22
CA LEU A 222 5.27 -7.02 6.59
C LEU A 222 6.43 -6.02 6.63
N PHE A 223 6.25 -4.89 7.32
CA PHE A 223 7.31 -3.92 7.58
C PHE A 223 7.94 -4.22 8.95
N ARG A 224 9.22 -4.62 8.95
CA ARG A 224 10.04 -4.68 10.16
C ARG A 224 10.81 -3.37 10.27
N VAL A 225 10.44 -2.52 11.23
CA VAL A 225 11.00 -1.17 11.38
C VAL A 225 11.06 -0.75 12.85
N ASP A 226 12.08 0.01 13.21
CA ASP A 226 12.22 0.62 14.54
C ASP A 226 12.40 2.13 14.45
N GLY A 227 11.97 2.84 15.50
CA GLY A 227 12.20 4.27 15.68
C GLY A 227 12.32 4.60 17.16
N TYR A 228 13.43 5.21 17.54
CA TYR A 228 13.73 5.62 18.90
C TYR A 228 14.73 6.78 18.88
N ARG A 229 14.94 7.42 20.01
CA ARG A 229 15.66 8.70 20.10
C ARG A 229 17.05 8.68 19.43
N GLU A 230 17.83 7.63 19.66
CA GLU A 230 19.22 7.52 19.16
C GLU A 230 19.26 7.22 17.66
N LEU A 231 18.34 6.42 17.15
CA LEU A 231 18.23 6.10 15.73
C LEU A 231 17.54 7.23 14.93
N GLY A 232 16.63 7.95 15.59
CA GLY A 232 15.75 8.91 14.97
C GLY A 232 14.48 8.27 14.37
N MET A 233 13.55 9.11 13.96
CA MET A 233 12.25 8.70 13.42
C MET A 233 12.21 8.55 11.89
N GLY A 234 13.36 8.72 11.22
CA GLY A 234 13.46 8.72 9.75
C GLY A 234 12.99 7.42 9.11
N HIS A 235 13.30 6.27 9.71
CA HIS A 235 12.88 4.93 9.27
C HIS A 235 11.36 4.78 9.33
N ILE A 236 10.76 5.14 10.47
CA ILE A 236 9.29 5.12 10.66
C ILE A 236 8.58 6.00 9.63
N HIS A 237 9.04 7.23 9.42
CA HIS A 237 8.44 8.14 8.45
C HIS A 237 8.54 7.63 7.01
N ARG A 238 9.67 7.03 6.63
CA ARG A 238 9.86 6.41 5.31
C ARG A 238 8.91 5.24 5.12
N CYS A 239 8.86 4.32 6.07
CA CYS A 239 7.98 3.16 5.99
C CYS A 239 6.49 3.56 5.99
N LEU A 240 6.09 4.60 6.75
CA LEU A 240 4.73 5.16 6.67
C LEU A 240 4.42 5.72 5.28
N THR A 241 5.33 6.50 4.70
CA THR A 241 5.17 7.06 3.34
C THR A 241 5.00 5.94 2.30
N LEU A 242 5.81 4.88 2.40
CA LEU A 242 5.69 3.71 1.53
C LEU A 242 4.36 2.97 1.76
N ALA A 243 3.97 2.73 3.00
CA ALA A 243 2.72 2.06 3.33
C ALA A 243 1.50 2.80 2.79
N TYR A 244 1.44 4.12 2.93
CA TYR A 244 0.36 4.94 2.34
C TYR A 244 0.34 4.85 0.80
N SER A 245 1.47 4.69 0.15
CA SER A 245 1.56 4.54 -1.30
C SER A 245 1.17 3.14 -1.80
N LEU A 246 1.26 2.11 -0.96
CA LEU A 246 0.95 0.70 -1.25
C LEU A 246 -0.56 0.42 -1.07
N THR A 247 -1.40 1.27 -1.68
CA THR A 247 -2.85 1.13 -1.61
C THR A 247 -3.32 -0.22 -2.15
N GLY A 248 -4.28 -0.83 -1.48
CA GLY A 248 -4.82 -2.14 -1.86
C GLY A 248 -4.01 -3.33 -1.33
N GLN A 249 -2.88 -3.14 -0.68
CA GLN A 249 -2.10 -4.22 -0.05
C GLN A 249 -2.52 -4.42 1.41
N GLU A 250 -2.27 -5.62 1.94
CA GLU A 250 -2.43 -5.90 3.37
C GLU A 250 -1.12 -5.63 4.09
N ILE A 251 -1.11 -4.65 5.01
CA ILE A 251 0.11 -4.16 5.65
C ILE A 251 0.09 -4.45 7.14
N LEU A 252 1.19 -5.04 7.64
CA LEU A 252 1.47 -5.21 9.05
C LEU A 252 2.83 -4.60 9.38
N PHE A 253 2.88 -3.74 10.40
CA PHE A 253 4.11 -3.25 10.98
C PHE A 253 4.52 -4.09 12.18
N VAL A 254 5.83 -4.34 12.32
CA VAL A 254 6.40 -5.01 13.49
C VAL A 254 7.59 -4.19 14.01
N THR A 255 7.54 -3.86 15.29
CA THR A 255 8.57 -3.09 16.02
C THR A 255 9.12 -3.91 17.18
N ARG A 256 10.26 -3.53 17.74
CA ARG A 256 10.72 -4.06 19.04
C ARG A 256 9.91 -3.44 20.18
N GLU A 257 9.64 -4.23 21.23
CA GLU A 257 8.88 -3.79 22.41
C GLU A 257 9.55 -2.62 23.15
N ASP A 258 10.87 -2.59 23.17
CA ASP A 258 11.68 -1.54 23.80
C ASP A 258 11.77 -0.25 22.97
N ARG A 259 11.14 -0.19 21.78
CA ARG A 259 11.17 0.93 20.83
C ARG A 259 9.82 1.66 20.77
N THR A 260 9.41 2.18 21.91
CA THR A 260 8.05 2.69 22.14
C THR A 260 7.67 3.90 21.31
N GLU A 261 8.60 4.82 20.99
CA GLU A 261 8.31 6.03 20.22
C GLU A 261 7.88 5.70 18.79
N GLY A 262 8.61 4.79 18.13
CA GLY A 262 8.27 4.33 16.77
C GLY A 262 6.94 3.59 16.75
N HIS A 263 6.70 2.71 17.71
CA HIS A 263 5.46 1.97 17.88
C HIS A 263 4.26 2.92 18.04
N GLN A 264 4.36 3.88 18.97
CA GLN A 264 3.29 4.86 19.21
C GLN A 264 3.00 5.70 17.97
N LYS A 265 4.02 6.13 17.24
CA LYS A 265 3.85 6.89 15.99
C LYS A 265 3.08 6.11 14.93
N LEU A 266 3.31 4.79 14.81
CA LEU A 266 2.57 3.92 13.89
C LEU A 266 1.10 3.77 14.32
N LEU A 267 0.83 3.61 15.63
CA LEU A 267 -0.55 3.58 16.18
C LEU A 267 -1.28 4.90 15.91
N ASP A 268 -0.65 6.05 16.18
CA ASP A 268 -1.22 7.39 15.94
C ASP A 268 -1.49 7.62 14.45
N SER A 269 -0.79 6.90 13.59
CA SER A 269 -0.98 6.91 12.13
C SER A 269 -2.01 5.88 11.66
N HIS A 270 -2.76 5.24 12.59
CA HIS A 270 -3.79 4.24 12.34
C HIS A 270 -3.29 3.00 11.57
N MET A 271 -2.01 2.63 11.74
CA MET A 271 -1.46 1.42 11.15
C MET A 271 -1.72 0.19 12.02
N HIS A 272 -1.82 -0.98 11.37
CA HIS A 272 -1.76 -2.25 12.07
C HIS A 272 -0.32 -2.50 12.52
N VAL A 273 -0.07 -2.52 13.82
CA VAL A 273 1.27 -2.70 14.39
C VAL A 273 1.25 -3.73 15.51
N GLN A 274 2.29 -4.55 15.55
CA GLN A 274 2.58 -5.49 16.63
C GLN A 274 4.00 -5.26 17.12
N SER A 275 4.26 -5.58 18.40
CA SER A 275 5.61 -5.55 18.97
C SER A 275 6.10 -6.96 19.28
N VAL A 276 7.41 -7.13 19.26
CA VAL A 276 8.10 -8.40 19.56
C VAL A 276 9.31 -8.15 20.46
N GLY A 277 9.55 -9.05 21.41
CA GLY A 277 10.68 -8.98 22.34
C GLY A 277 11.98 -9.53 21.74
N SER A 278 11.88 -10.47 20.78
CA SER A 278 13.06 -11.15 20.19
C SER A 278 12.90 -11.42 18.68
N ASP A 279 13.97 -11.89 18.03
CA ASP A 279 13.92 -12.33 16.64
C ASP A 279 13.14 -13.63 16.48
N GLU A 280 13.18 -14.54 17.48
CA GLU A 280 12.40 -15.77 17.48
C GLU A 280 10.89 -15.47 17.49
N GLU A 281 10.46 -14.50 18.30
CA GLU A 281 9.07 -14.04 18.30
C GLU A 281 8.67 -13.41 16.97
N PHE A 282 9.58 -12.63 16.36
CA PHE A 282 9.37 -12.07 15.03
C PHE A 282 9.20 -13.17 13.98
N TYR A 283 10.04 -14.21 13.98
CA TYR A 283 9.94 -15.32 13.04
C TYR A 283 8.64 -16.11 13.25
N ALA A 284 8.24 -16.36 14.50
CA ALA A 284 6.98 -17.03 14.82
C ALA A 284 5.75 -16.23 14.33
N LEU A 285 5.78 -14.89 14.52
CA LEU A 285 4.74 -13.99 14.04
C LEU A 285 4.67 -13.97 12.52
N ALA A 286 5.81 -13.81 11.85
CA ALA A 286 5.89 -13.81 10.39
C ALA A 286 5.44 -15.14 9.79
N GLY A 287 5.86 -16.28 10.38
CA GLY A 287 5.44 -17.61 9.96
C GLY A 287 3.93 -17.84 10.10
N LYS A 288 3.30 -17.30 11.16
CA LYS A 288 1.85 -17.33 11.35
C LYS A 288 1.12 -16.40 10.39
N TRP A 289 1.65 -15.20 10.16
CA TRP A 289 1.03 -14.19 9.30
C TRP A 289 1.24 -14.46 7.81
N GLN A 290 2.28 -15.21 7.43
CA GLN A 290 2.62 -15.63 6.06
C GLN A 290 2.71 -14.44 5.08
N PRO A 291 3.68 -13.53 5.25
CA PRO A 291 3.86 -12.42 4.33
C PRO A 291 4.30 -12.87 2.93
N ASP A 292 3.81 -12.20 1.87
CA ASP A 292 4.39 -12.32 0.55
C ASP A 292 5.72 -11.55 0.47
N VAL A 293 5.77 -10.38 1.13
CA VAL A 293 6.95 -9.51 1.14
C VAL A 293 7.28 -9.09 2.56
N ILE A 294 8.56 -9.17 2.94
CA ILE A 294 9.10 -8.51 4.14
C ILE A 294 9.94 -7.31 3.68
N VAL A 295 9.57 -6.11 4.16
CA VAL A 295 10.36 -4.89 4.02
C VAL A 295 11.06 -4.62 5.34
N HIS A 296 12.39 -4.68 5.34
CA HIS A 296 13.22 -4.52 6.53
C HIS A 296 13.92 -3.15 6.54
N ASP A 297 13.71 -2.37 7.59
CA ASP A 297 14.24 -1.01 7.74
C ASP A 297 14.74 -0.73 9.18
N CYS A 298 15.76 -1.49 9.62
CA CYS A 298 16.35 -1.40 10.96
C CYS A 298 17.89 -1.28 10.93
N LEU A 299 18.47 -0.57 9.96
CA LEU A 299 19.92 -0.49 9.74
C LEU A 299 20.51 -1.80 9.17
N ASN A 300 21.80 -2.00 9.42
CA ASN A 300 22.59 -3.10 8.85
C ASN A 300 22.15 -4.45 9.40
N THR A 301 22.00 -5.42 8.50
CA THR A 301 21.63 -6.79 8.84
C THR A 301 22.78 -7.77 8.60
N GLU A 302 22.72 -8.88 9.30
CA GLU A 302 23.59 -10.04 9.13
C GLU A 302 23.03 -10.94 8.01
N ARG A 303 23.93 -11.65 7.31
CA ARG A 303 23.58 -12.55 6.22
C ARG A 303 22.59 -13.65 6.65
N GLU A 304 22.86 -14.28 7.78
CA GLU A 304 22.06 -15.37 8.35
C GLU A 304 20.64 -14.90 8.68
N TYR A 305 20.49 -13.68 9.18
CA TYR A 305 19.20 -13.08 9.49
C TYR A 305 18.32 -12.93 8.23
N ILE A 306 18.87 -12.37 7.15
CA ILE A 306 18.12 -12.21 5.89
C ILE A 306 17.81 -13.57 5.25
N LEU A 307 18.71 -14.53 5.31
CA LEU A 307 18.45 -15.90 4.83
C LEU A 307 17.30 -16.57 5.60
N GLN A 308 17.16 -16.30 6.91
CA GLN A 308 16.02 -16.76 7.70
C GLN A 308 14.71 -16.09 7.26
N LEU A 309 14.72 -14.79 6.97
CA LEU A 309 13.53 -14.08 6.47
C LEU A 309 13.06 -14.61 5.11
N LYS A 310 13.98 -14.99 4.24
CA LYS A 310 13.67 -15.59 2.92
C LYS A 310 12.98 -16.95 3.01
N GLN A 311 12.99 -17.61 4.16
CA GLN A 311 12.19 -18.82 4.40
C GLN A 311 10.75 -18.50 4.83
N LEU A 312 10.48 -17.25 5.25
CA LEU A 312 9.19 -16.81 5.78
C LEU A 312 8.37 -15.98 4.78
N ALA A 313 9.01 -15.46 3.73
CA ALA A 313 8.37 -14.65 2.70
C ALA A 313 8.92 -15.00 1.32
N LYS A 314 8.12 -14.77 0.27
CA LYS A 314 8.55 -14.96 -1.12
C LYS A 314 9.62 -13.93 -1.52
N ARG A 315 9.58 -12.74 -0.93
CA ARG A 315 10.49 -11.63 -1.23
C ARG A 315 10.92 -10.89 0.02
N VAL A 316 12.21 -10.57 0.13
CA VAL A 316 12.77 -9.75 1.21
C VAL A 316 13.45 -8.52 0.61
N VAL A 317 12.98 -7.34 1.01
CA VAL A 317 13.50 -6.04 0.58
C VAL A 317 14.11 -5.33 1.78
N THR A 318 15.36 -4.88 1.67
CA THR A 318 16.02 -4.08 2.71
C THR A 318 16.14 -2.61 2.28
N LEU A 319 16.02 -1.70 3.25
CA LEU A 319 16.13 -0.26 3.01
C LEU A 319 17.34 0.30 3.77
N GLU A 320 18.25 0.96 3.02
CA GLU A 320 19.47 1.59 3.54
C GLU A 320 20.38 0.64 4.36
N ASP A 321 20.31 -0.63 4.06
CA ASP A 321 21.16 -1.66 4.61
C ASP A 321 22.49 -1.70 3.86
N ILE A 322 23.61 -1.70 4.60
CA ILE A 322 24.98 -1.85 4.09
C ILE A 322 25.70 -3.00 4.79
N GLY A 323 24.97 -3.84 5.52
CA GLY A 323 25.47 -5.06 6.18
C GLY A 323 25.60 -6.24 5.22
N SER A 324 26.08 -7.37 5.73
CA SER A 324 26.24 -8.59 4.93
C SER A 324 24.90 -9.23 4.51
N GLY A 325 23.81 -8.91 5.21
CA GLY A 325 22.47 -9.34 4.85
C GLY A 325 21.97 -8.71 3.56
N ALA A 326 22.35 -7.47 3.28
CA ALA A 326 22.00 -6.75 2.06
C ALA A 326 22.45 -7.50 0.78
N ASP A 327 23.56 -8.23 0.83
CA ASP A 327 24.10 -8.99 -0.30
C ASP A 327 23.19 -10.18 -0.72
N VAL A 328 22.31 -10.64 0.16
CA VAL A 328 21.43 -11.81 -0.07
C VAL A 328 19.95 -11.49 -0.07
N ALA A 329 19.56 -10.24 0.20
CA ALA A 329 18.19 -9.77 0.03
C ALA A 329 17.79 -9.80 -1.45
N ASP A 330 16.48 -9.91 -1.75
CA ASP A 330 15.98 -9.90 -3.13
C ASP A 330 16.07 -8.50 -3.75
N ALA A 331 16.01 -7.47 -2.93
CA ALA A 331 16.33 -6.10 -3.30
C ALA A 331 16.85 -5.32 -2.09
N THR A 332 17.95 -4.62 -2.28
CA THR A 332 18.50 -3.66 -1.31
C THR A 332 18.39 -2.27 -1.91
N ILE A 333 17.55 -1.42 -1.33
CA ILE A 333 17.28 -0.08 -1.84
C ILE A 333 17.95 0.96 -0.96
N ASN A 334 18.83 1.75 -1.55
CA ASN A 334 19.63 2.70 -0.80
C ASN A 334 19.73 4.04 -1.52
N ALA A 335 18.98 5.03 -1.02
CA ALA A 335 18.96 6.37 -1.58
C ALA A 335 20.13 7.27 -1.11
N LEU A 336 20.81 6.89 -0.04
CA LEU A 336 21.82 7.72 0.64
C LEU A 336 23.25 7.41 0.20
N TYR A 337 23.49 6.17 -0.17
CA TYR A 337 24.83 5.66 -0.51
C TYR A 337 24.85 5.16 -1.94
N GLU A 338 26.05 5.09 -2.51
CA GLU A 338 26.31 4.47 -3.81
C GLU A 338 27.57 3.61 -3.68
N ASP A 339 27.52 2.40 -4.22
CA ASP A 339 28.65 1.47 -4.23
C ASP A 339 28.55 0.56 -5.46
N ASP A 340 29.25 0.94 -6.53
CA ASP A 340 29.25 0.23 -7.81
C ASP A 340 29.91 -1.17 -7.73
N SER A 341 30.54 -1.52 -6.60
CA SER A 341 31.15 -2.84 -6.40
C SER A 341 30.15 -3.93 -5.98
N LYS A 342 28.91 -3.55 -5.67
CA LYS A 342 27.86 -4.44 -5.18
C LYS A 342 27.09 -5.14 -6.31
N GLY A 343 26.33 -6.18 -5.96
CA GLY A 343 25.58 -7.03 -6.90
C GLY A 343 24.35 -6.37 -7.53
N GLU A 344 23.71 -7.08 -8.44
CA GLU A 344 22.54 -6.62 -9.20
C GLU A 344 21.28 -6.40 -8.34
N ASN A 345 21.23 -6.95 -7.13
CA ASN A 345 20.13 -6.76 -6.19
C ASN A 345 20.16 -5.40 -5.48
N TYR A 346 21.17 -4.56 -5.74
CA TYR A 346 21.28 -3.23 -5.16
C TYR A 346 20.72 -2.15 -6.08
N TYR A 347 19.91 -1.27 -5.50
CA TYR A 347 19.27 -0.14 -6.15
C TYR A 347 19.69 1.15 -5.46
N TRP A 348 20.69 1.82 -6.05
CA TRP A 348 21.39 2.95 -5.48
C TRP A 348 20.89 4.30 -5.95
N GLY A 349 21.11 5.30 -5.11
CA GLY A 349 21.09 6.71 -5.44
C GLY A 349 19.74 7.40 -5.22
N GLU A 350 19.76 8.70 -5.46
CA GLU A 350 18.68 9.65 -5.16
C GLU A 350 17.35 9.33 -5.85
N LYS A 351 17.38 8.63 -6.99
CA LYS A 351 16.17 8.22 -7.73
C LYS A 351 15.24 7.28 -6.95
N TYR A 352 15.72 6.70 -5.84
CA TYR A 352 14.94 5.84 -4.94
C TYR A 352 14.57 6.53 -3.63
N VAL A 353 14.73 7.84 -3.52
CA VAL A 353 14.34 8.55 -2.30
C VAL A 353 12.82 8.55 -2.13
N CYS A 354 12.36 8.26 -0.92
CA CYS A 354 10.95 8.36 -0.55
C CYS A 354 10.68 9.71 0.10
N LEU A 355 10.25 10.68 -0.70
CA LEU A 355 9.82 11.98 -0.22
C LEU A 355 8.44 11.88 0.42
N LYS A 356 8.18 12.70 1.46
CA LYS A 356 6.85 12.85 2.04
C LYS A 356 5.89 13.50 1.04
N ASP A 357 4.60 13.20 1.14
CA ASP A 357 3.54 13.70 0.25
C ASP A 357 3.56 15.22 0.09
N GLU A 358 3.88 15.95 1.17
CA GLU A 358 3.98 17.41 1.12
C GLU A 358 4.96 17.92 0.07
N PHE A 359 6.08 17.21 -0.18
CA PHE A 359 7.07 17.58 -1.20
C PHE A 359 6.72 17.09 -2.59
N LEU A 360 5.81 16.13 -2.72
CA LEU A 360 5.29 15.70 -4.01
C LEU A 360 4.35 16.73 -4.62
N ILE A 361 3.56 17.42 -3.78
CA ILE A 361 2.54 18.37 -4.21
C ILE A 361 2.95 19.85 -4.08
N ALA A 362 3.95 20.16 -3.22
CA ALA A 362 4.40 21.53 -3.06
C ALA A 362 5.02 22.10 -4.34
N PRO A 363 4.70 23.34 -4.74
CA PRO A 363 5.42 24.00 -5.82
C PRO A 363 6.88 24.22 -5.43
N CYS A 364 7.77 24.26 -6.42
CA CYS A 364 9.16 24.66 -6.16
C CYS A 364 9.22 26.09 -5.64
N ALA A 365 10.17 26.38 -4.76
CA ALA A 365 10.41 27.73 -4.29
C ALA A 365 10.72 28.68 -5.46
N GLU A 366 10.25 29.92 -5.40
CA GLU A 366 10.59 30.92 -6.40
C GLU A 366 12.05 31.34 -6.28
N TYR A 367 12.69 31.56 -7.42
CA TYR A 367 14.06 32.07 -7.44
C TYR A 367 14.07 33.60 -7.36
N HIS A 368 14.86 34.15 -6.44
CA HIS A 368 15.10 35.58 -6.34
C HIS A 368 16.61 35.88 -6.45
N GLU A 369 16.97 36.88 -7.25
CA GLU A 369 18.37 37.34 -7.34
C GLU A 369 18.89 37.87 -6.00
N GLN A 370 18.02 38.47 -5.19
CA GLN A 370 18.38 38.96 -3.87
C GLN A 370 17.85 38.01 -2.79
N VAL A 371 18.73 37.56 -1.92
CA VAL A 371 18.35 36.74 -0.75
C VAL A 371 17.59 37.60 0.26
N LYS A 372 16.37 37.17 0.61
CA LYS A 372 15.50 37.78 1.61
C LYS A 372 15.19 36.84 2.76
N LYS A 373 15.16 35.53 2.50
CA LYS A 373 14.80 34.51 3.47
C LYS A 373 15.80 33.37 3.48
N VAL A 374 16.34 33.10 4.66
CA VAL A 374 17.22 31.96 4.93
C VAL A 374 16.52 31.03 5.92
N VAL A 375 16.44 29.74 5.59
CA VAL A 375 15.91 28.71 6.48
C VAL A 375 17.06 27.89 7.04
N VAL A 376 17.05 27.67 8.35
CA VAL A 376 18.03 26.85 9.06
C VAL A 376 17.33 25.64 9.65
N LEU A 377 17.75 24.43 9.28
CA LEU A 377 17.16 23.19 9.77
C LEU A 377 18.18 22.06 9.74
N PHE A 378 18.40 21.40 10.88
CA PHE A 378 19.35 20.29 11.04
C PHE A 378 18.67 18.94 11.34
N GLY A 379 17.47 18.74 10.80
CA GLY A 379 16.71 17.50 10.96
C GLY A 379 15.95 17.38 12.27
N GLY A 380 15.67 16.14 12.70
CA GLY A 380 14.85 15.86 13.88
C GLY A 380 15.54 16.13 15.22
N SER A 381 16.85 15.97 15.26
CA SER A 381 17.72 16.30 16.40
C SER A 381 19.02 16.91 15.86
N ASP A 382 19.64 17.77 16.60
CA ASP A 382 20.92 18.40 16.24
C ASP A 382 21.94 18.17 17.37
N PRO A 383 22.52 16.96 17.48
CA PRO A 383 23.42 16.61 18.57
C PRO A 383 24.73 17.42 18.54
N SER A 384 25.06 18.03 17.41
CA SER A 384 26.26 18.88 17.23
C SER A 384 25.99 20.36 17.50
N ASP A 385 24.71 20.72 17.77
CA ASP A 385 24.24 22.10 18.03
C ASP A 385 24.66 23.11 16.93
N PHE A 386 24.65 22.66 15.68
CA PHE A 386 24.92 23.54 14.53
C PHE A 386 23.81 24.56 14.31
N THR A 387 22.62 24.31 14.83
CA THR A 387 21.52 25.27 14.87
C THR A 387 21.92 26.52 15.67
N TYR A 388 22.51 26.36 16.86
CA TYR A 388 23.00 27.49 17.65
C TYR A 388 24.15 28.22 16.97
N ARG A 389 25.05 27.49 16.34
CA ARG A 389 26.14 28.06 15.54
C ARG A 389 25.61 28.92 14.39
N ALA A 390 24.62 28.45 13.65
CA ALA A 390 23.96 29.21 12.59
C ALA A 390 23.18 30.40 13.14
N TYR A 391 22.63 30.30 14.36
CA TYR A 391 21.95 31.41 15.03
C TYR A 391 22.91 32.59 15.34
N ASN A 392 24.12 32.27 15.79
CA ASN A 392 25.15 33.28 16.01
C ASN A 392 25.65 33.90 14.68
N LEU A 393 25.78 33.08 13.63
CA LEU A 393 26.06 33.55 12.28
C LEU A 393 24.98 34.54 11.82
N ALA A 394 23.70 34.21 11.98
CA ALA A 394 22.58 35.06 11.56
C ALA A 394 22.63 36.43 12.24
N LYS A 395 22.89 36.50 13.55
CA LYS A 395 23.07 37.74 14.29
C LYS A 395 24.23 38.59 13.76
N LYS A 396 25.36 37.96 13.47
CA LYS A 396 26.54 38.64 12.91
C LYS A 396 26.26 39.16 11.49
N MET A 397 25.61 38.36 10.64
CA MET A 397 25.33 38.73 9.26
C MET A 397 24.24 39.77 9.10
N HIS A 398 23.40 39.96 10.11
CA HIS A 398 22.34 41.01 10.07
C HIS A 398 22.91 42.42 9.89
N ALA A 399 24.12 42.69 10.40
CA ALA A 399 24.77 43.99 10.24
C ALA A 399 25.05 44.36 8.77
N ASP A 400 25.45 43.34 7.98
CA ASP A 400 25.84 43.52 6.58
C ASP A 400 24.68 43.25 5.62
N PHE A 401 23.72 42.41 6.02
CA PHE A 401 22.56 42.01 5.23
C PHE A 401 21.23 42.24 5.99
N PRO A 402 20.89 43.51 6.33
CA PRO A 402 19.71 43.80 7.16
C PRO A 402 18.37 43.46 6.48
N GLN A 403 18.37 43.19 5.16
CA GLN A 403 17.19 42.75 4.42
C GLN A 403 16.86 41.27 4.65
N ILE A 404 17.83 40.44 5.08
CA ILE A 404 17.65 38.99 5.25
C ILE A 404 16.90 38.70 6.56
N SER A 405 15.89 37.86 6.48
CA SER A 405 15.23 37.24 7.62
C SER A 405 15.64 35.78 7.74
N PHE A 406 15.78 35.31 8.97
CA PHE A 406 16.15 33.94 9.26
C PHE A 406 15.01 33.19 9.93
N ARG A 407 14.69 32.00 9.43
CA ARG A 407 13.73 31.08 10.04
C ARG A 407 14.47 29.83 10.52
N PHE A 408 14.51 29.62 11.83
CA PHE A 408 15.07 28.43 12.45
C PHE A 408 13.96 27.42 12.70
N VAL A 409 14.07 26.24 12.08
CA VAL A 409 13.12 25.14 12.25
C VAL A 409 13.76 24.09 13.14
N LEU A 410 13.32 24.02 14.39
CA LEU A 410 13.82 23.08 15.37
C LEU A 410 13.03 21.77 15.25
N GLY A 411 13.76 20.64 15.17
CA GLY A 411 13.16 19.32 15.24
C GLY A 411 12.66 18.98 16.65
N ALA A 412 11.74 18.02 16.75
CA ALA A 412 11.15 17.61 18.04
C ALA A 412 12.18 17.08 19.06
N GLY A 413 13.31 16.57 18.58
CA GLY A 413 14.41 16.08 19.42
C GLY A 413 15.50 17.11 19.72
N TYR A 414 15.36 18.36 19.28
CA TYR A 414 16.33 19.41 19.59
C TYR A 414 16.27 19.81 21.06
N ASP A 415 17.40 19.69 21.76
CA ASP A 415 17.49 20.08 23.17
C ASP A 415 17.74 21.59 23.33
N ASN A 416 16.64 22.36 23.42
CA ASN A 416 16.70 23.79 23.60
C ASN A 416 17.10 24.22 25.04
N HIS A 417 17.46 23.28 25.92
CA HIS A 417 17.88 23.61 27.31
C HIS A 417 19.34 24.06 27.39
N VAL A 418 20.20 23.59 26.46
CA VAL A 418 21.64 23.96 26.44
C VAL A 418 21.82 25.39 25.96
N HIS A 419 21.20 25.75 24.84
CA HIS A 419 21.19 27.10 24.28
C HIS A 419 19.77 27.50 23.93
N LYS A 420 19.15 28.34 24.76
CA LYS A 420 17.76 28.77 24.55
C LYS A 420 17.65 29.69 23.33
N LEU A 421 17.27 29.15 22.19
CA LEU A 421 16.97 29.92 20.99
C LEU A 421 15.58 30.58 21.13
N SER A 422 15.48 31.82 20.73
CA SER A 422 14.24 32.61 20.77
C SER A 422 14.18 33.56 19.58
N ASP A 423 13.00 34.03 19.28
CA ASP A 423 12.80 35.10 18.31
C ASP A 423 13.67 36.32 18.67
N ASP A 424 14.25 36.94 17.64
CA ASP A 424 15.02 38.19 17.75
C ASP A 424 14.55 39.14 16.65
N GLU A 425 13.63 40.00 16.98
CA GLU A 425 13.03 40.94 16.03
C GLU A 425 14.06 41.94 15.47
N ALA A 426 15.05 42.32 16.27
CA ALA A 426 16.10 43.25 15.85
C ALA A 426 16.97 42.66 14.76
N CYS A 427 17.23 41.36 14.81
CA CYS A 427 17.99 40.61 13.80
C CYS A 427 17.10 39.87 12.79
N LYS A 428 15.79 40.08 12.80
CA LYS A 428 14.81 39.37 11.94
C LYS A 428 14.90 37.85 12.02
N ILE A 429 15.14 37.32 13.23
CA ILE A 429 15.22 35.88 13.47
C ILE A 429 13.90 35.38 14.03
N LYS A 430 13.34 34.33 13.43
CA LYS A 430 12.19 33.59 13.93
C LYS A 430 12.55 32.14 14.20
N VAL A 431 12.20 31.67 15.41
CA VAL A 431 12.41 30.28 15.83
C VAL A 431 11.07 29.57 15.89
N VAL A 432 10.92 28.48 15.17
CA VAL A 432 9.70 27.67 15.14
C VAL A 432 10.01 26.22 15.51
N THR A 433 9.13 25.61 16.30
CA THR A 433 9.23 24.21 16.73
C THR A 433 8.04 23.43 16.24
N ASP A 434 8.20 22.15 16.03
CA ASP A 434 7.12 21.20 15.73
C ASP A 434 6.19 21.66 14.58
N ILE A 435 6.80 22.11 13.48
CA ILE A 435 6.01 22.50 12.30
C ILE A 435 5.44 21.25 11.63
N LYS A 436 4.15 21.30 11.29
CA LYS A 436 3.46 20.17 10.65
C LYS A 436 3.92 19.91 9.22
N ARG A 437 4.30 20.98 8.50
CA ARG A 437 4.72 20.92 7.10
C ARG A 437 6.02 21.69 6.91
N VAL A 438 7.10 20.96 6.65
CA VAL A 438 8.42 21.55 6.36
C VAL A 438 8.40 22.24 4.99
N SER A 439 7.63 21.72 4.03
CA SER A 439 7.47 22.32 2.70
C SER A 439 6.98 23.76 2.74
N ASP A 440 6.10 24.12 3.69
CA ASP A 440 5.62 25.49 3.84
C ASP A 440 6.73 26.44 4.32
N ALA A 441 7.68 25.95 5.13
CA ALA A 441 8.83 26.74 5.58
C ALA A 441 9.87 26.91 4.46
N LEU A 442 9.93 25.99 3.50
CA LEU A 442 10.86 26.02 2.36
C LEU A 442 10.30 26.74 1.14
N SER A 443 8.98 26.88 1.00
CA SER A 443 8.32 27.42 -0.19
C SER A 443 8.75 28.85 -0.56
N ASP A 444 9.15 29.63 0.42
CA ASP A 444 9.57 31.04 0.29
C ASP A 444 11.04 31.26 0.68
N ALA A 445 11.84 30.18 0.76
CA ALA A 445 13.25 30.25 1.11
C ALA A 445 14.13 30.47 -0.12
N ASP A 446 15.08 31.42 -0.02
CA ASP A 446 16.09 31.70 -1.05
C ASP A 446 17.38 30.90 -0.84
N LEU A 447 17.63 30.50 0.41
CA LEU A 447 18.82 29.76 0.84
C LEU A 447 18.49 28.94 2.08
N ALA A 448 19.12 27.77 2.21
CA ALA A 448 19.05 26.96 3.42
C ALA A 448 20.45 26.70 4.01
N ILE A 449 20.50 26.46 5.34
CA ILE A 449 21.65 25.88 6.04
C ILE A 449 21.14 24.60 6.72
N THR A 450 21.79 23.47 6.43
CA THR A 450 21.27 22.16 6.83
C THR A 450 22.37 21.14 7.12
N SER A 451 21.98 19.95 7.64
CA SER A 451 22.85 18.79 7.74
C SER A 451 22.91 17.98 6.44
N GLN A 452 23.86 17.05 6.35
CA GLN A 452 23.99 16.10 5.23
C GLN A 452 23.06 14.89 5.40
N GLY A 453 21.87 15.12 5.98
CA GLY A 453 20.83 14.12 6.18
C GLY A 453 19.83 14.06 5.02
N ARG A 454 18.62 13.53 5.28
CA ARG A 454 17.54 13.40 4.27
C ARG A 454 16.95 14.73 3.82
N THR A 455 17.07 15.78 4.61
CA THR A 455 16.57 17.12 4.27
C THR A 455 17.16 17.66 2.97
N VAL A 456 18.36 17.19 2.56
CA VAL A 456 18.95 17.61 1.27
C VAL A 456 18.07 17.23 0.08
N TYR A 457 17.37 16.09 0.13
CA TYR A 457 16.43 15.68 -0.92
C TYR A 457 15.15 16.53 -0.93
N GLU A 458 14.69 16.91 0.27
CA GLU A 458 13.54 17.82 0.44
C GLU A 458 13.87 19.21 -0.16
N LEU A 459 15.05 19.72 0.13
CA LEU A 459 15.57 20.98 -0.43
C LEU A 459 15.74 20.90 -1.94
N ALA A 460 16.29 19.81 -2.46
CA ALA A 460 16.46 19.62 -3.91
C ALA A 460 15.09 19.54 -4.62
N ALA A 461 14.13 18.82 -4.06
CA ALA A 461 12.78 18.73 -4.62
C ALA A 461 12.04 20.07 -4.65
N MET A 462 12.39 20.99 -3.73
CA MET A 462 11.86 22.36 -3.68
C MET A 462 12.72 23.35 -4.48
N GLY A 463 13.94 22.99 -4.87
CA GLY A 463 14.88 23.86 -5.58
C GLY A 463 15.44 24.97 -4.71
N VAL A 464 15.69 24.70 -3.42
CA VAL A 464 16.23 25.66 -2.45
C VAL A 464 17.74 25.43 -2.29
N PRO A 465 18.61 26.32 -2.81
CA PRO A 465 20.05 26.23 -2.64
C PRO A 465 20.45 26.07 -1.17
N ALA A 466 21.49 25.25 -0.88
CA ALA A 466 21.82 24.97 0.50
C ALA A 466 23.33 24.90 0.78
N ILE A 467 23.71 25.40 1.98
CA ILE A 467 25.01 25.15 2.61
C ILE A 467 24.81 23.96 3.55
N VAL A 468 25.68 22.96 3.42
CA VAL A 468 25.55 21.69 4.12
C VAL A 468 26.72 21.45 5.07
N LEU A 469 26.44 21.01 6.29
CA LEU A 469 27.39 20.65 7.34
C LEU A 469 27.06 19.24 7.86
N ALA A 470 27.92 18.27 7.65
CA ALA A 470 27.71 16.92 8.18
C ALA A 470 27.83 16.92 9.72
N GLN A 471 26.87 16.31 10.40
CA GLN A 471 26.83 16.23 11.87
C GLN A 471 27.74 15.14 12.43
N ASN A 472 27.94 14.06 11.68
CA ASN A 472 28.70 12.88 12.08
C ASN A 472 29.35 12.18 10.87
N GLU A 473 30.23 11.21 11.12
CA GLU A 473 30.95 10.47 10.08
C GLU A 473 30.02 9.63 9.16
N ARG A 474 28.82 9.25 9.64
CA ARG A 474 27.85 8.54 8.82
C ARG A 474 27.27 9.47 7.74
N GLU A 475 26.92 10.69 8.12
CA GLU A 475 26.43 11.68 7.17
C GLU A 475 27.45 12.02 6.08
N THR A 476 28.76 12.06 6.39
CA THR A 476 29.80 12.33 5.37
C THR A 476 29.86 11.30 4.25
N LYS A 477 29.27 10.10 4.46
CA LYS A 477 29.20 9.03 3.45
C LYS A 477 28.02 9.17 2.51
N HIS A 478 27.06 10.08 2.80
CA HIS A 478 25.94 10.31 1.91
C HIS A 478 26.42 11.00 0.64
N THR A 479 26.04 10.46 -0.53
CA THR A 479 26.63 10.87 -1.82
C THR A 479 25.93 12.04 -2.47
N PHE A 480 24.65 12.29 -2.16
CA PHE A 480 23.81 13.24 -2.90
C PHE A 480 24.18 14.72 -2.65
N ALA A 481 24.50 15.12 -1.42
CA ALA A 481 24.77 16.52 -1.07
C ALA A 481 26.14 16.99 -1.55
N GLN A 482 26.35 17.06 -2.87
CA GLN A 482 27.59 17.46 -3.53
C GLN A 482 27.35 18.64 -4.49
N MET A 483 28.44 19.30 -4.89
CA MET A 483 28.39 20.50 -5.76
C MET A 483 27.70 20.19 -7.10
N HIS A 484 27.96 19.05 -7.71
CA HIS A 484 27.36 18.63 -8.97
C HIS A 484 25.84 18.36 -8.88
N ASN A 485 25.29 18.23 -7.66
CA ASN A 485 23.86 18.14 -7.39
C ASN A 485 23.28 19.45 -6.82
N GLY A 486 24.07 20.53 -6.81
CA GLY A 486 23.62 21.85 -6.39
C GLY A 486 23.81 22.18 -4.92
N PHE A 487 24.68 21.51 -4.19
CA PHE A 487 24.93 21.77 -2.78
C PHE A 487 26.35 22.30 -2.52
N LEU A 488 26.47 23.30 -1.66
CA LEU A 488 27.75 23.70 -1.08
C LEU A 488 27.99 22.91 0.22
N ASN A 489 28.61 21.75 0.08
CA ASN A 489 28.92 20.88 1.20
C ASN A 489 30.30 21.24 1.79
N LEU A 490 30.32 21.61 3.05
CA LEU A 490 31.53 21.97 3.80
C LEU A 490 32.17 20.78 4.54
N GLY A 491 31.57 19.57 4.42
CA GLY A 491 32.04 18.36 5.09
C GLY A 491 31.66 18.32 6.58
N MET A 492 32.54 17.74 7.41
CA MET A 492 32.29 17.55 8.83
C MET A 492 32.22 18.91 9.55
N GLY A 493 31.02 19.27 10.03
CA GLY A 493 30.74 20.61 10.53
C GLY A 493 31.58 21.06 11.73
N ASN A 494 32.01 20.13 12.61
CA ASN A 494 32.92 20.43 13.72
C ASN A 494 34.38 20.76 13.28
N GLN A 495 34.73 20.44 12.04
CA GLN A 495 36.05 20.77 11.44
C GLN A 495 36.01 22.08 10.64
N VAL A 496 34.81 22.61 10.39
CA VAL A 496 34.62 23.87 9.66
C VAL A 496 34.74 25.03 10.65
N SER A 497 35.62 26.01 10.39
CA SER A 497 35.70 27.22 11.22
C SER A 497 34.48 28.14 11.00
N ASP A 498 34.18 28.98 12.01
CA ASP A 498 33.12 29.99 11.87
C ASP A 498 33.44 30.99 10.76
N GLU A 499 34.72 31.32 10.57
CA GLU A 499 35.18 32.19 9.48
C GLU A 499 34.88 31.56 8.10
N THR A 500 35.09 30.25 7.96
CA THR A 500 34.77 29.52 6.70
C THR A 500 33.29 29.53 6.43
N LEU A 501 32.49 29.24 7.43
CA LEU A 501 31.02 29.27 7.30
C LEU A 501 30.51 30.67 6.93
N GLU A 502 31.04 31.72 7.56
CA GLU A 502 30.73 33.11 7.24
C GLU A 502 31.09 33.47 5.81
N LYS A 503 32.33 33.17 5.38
CA LYS A 503 32.78 33.43 4.01
C LYS A 503 31.93 32.71 2.96
N THR A 504 31.56 31.47 3.24
CA THR A 504 30.68 30.69 2.36
C THR A 504 29.29 31.30 2.29
N PHE A 505 28.73 31.70 3.44
CA PHE A 505 27.42 32.36 3.48
C PHE A 505 27.43 33.65 2.65
N ARG A 506 28.41 34.53 2.85
CA ARG A 506 28.58 35.77 2.09
C ARG A 506 28.70 35.50 0.59
N PHE A 507 29.54 34.56 0.21
CA PHE A 507 29.73 34.19 -1.18
C PHE A 507 28.44 33.76 -1.85
N VAL A 508 27.64 32.92 -1.19
CA VAL A 508 26.37 32.44 -1.73
C VAL A 508 25.34 33.56 -1.81
N VAL A 509 25.26 34.42 -0.79
CA VAL A 509 24.33 35.55 -0.75
C VAL A 509 24.64 36.57 -1.85
N GLU A 510 25.92 36.88 -2.07
CA GLU A 510 26.40 37.90 -3.00
C GLU A 510 26.50 37.42 -4.47
N THR A 511 26.36 36.10 -4.71
CA THR A 511 26.52 35.51 -6.06
C THR A 511 25.24 34.83 -6.54
N PRO A 512 24.28 35.60 -7.10
CA PRO A 512 22.99 35.05 -7.57
C PRO A 512 23.16 33.98 -8.63
N GLN A 513 24.18 34.07 -9.50
CA GLN A 513 24.44 33.10 -10.56
C GLN A 513 24.73 31.70 -9.99
N ILE A 514 25.48 31.61 -8.88
CA ILE A 514 25.76 30.35 -8.21
C ILE A 514 24.47 29.74 -7.65
N ARG A 515 23.61 30.55 -7.01
CA ARG A 515 22.32 30.06 -6.50
C ARG A 515 21.40 29.58 -7.61
N ALA A 516 21.37 30.30 -8.77
CA ALA A 516 20.60 29.88 -9.93
C ALA A 516 21.08 28.53 -10.44
N GLU A 517 22.39 28.32 -10.55
CA GLU A 517 22.97 27.05 -11.00
C GLU A 517 22.72 25.92 -9.99
N MET A 518 22.93 26.16 -8.68
CA MET A 518 22.58 25.21 -7.63
C MET A 518 21.13 24.75 -7.74
N ARG A 519 20.21 25.69 -7.92
CA ARG A 519 18.78 25.40 -8.10
C ARG A 519 18.52 24.55 -9.35
N ASN A 520 19.12 24.89 -10.47
CA ASN A 520 18.96 24.13 -11.71
C ASN A 520 19.43 22.70 -11.58
N LEU A 521 20.60 22.49 -10.98
CA LEU A 521 21.14 21.16 -10.69
C LEU A 521 20.20 20.36 -9.78
N MET A 522 19.72 20.94 -8.69
CA MET A 522 18.75 20.30 -7.79
C MET A 522 17.47 19.85 -8.51
N LEU A 523 16.89 20.74 -9.32
CA LEU A 523 15.64 20.46 -10.03
C LEU A 523 15.80 19.54 -11.25
N SER A 524 17.02 19.25 -11.68
CA SER A 524 17.29 18.28 -12.73
C SER A 524 17.05 16.83 -12.30
N HIS A 525 17.02 16.57 -10.99
CA HIS A 525 16.77 15.24 -10.43
C HIS A 525 15.28 14.91 -10.36
N ASP A 526 14.91 13.70 -10.78
CA ASP A 526 13.52 13.20 -10.74
C ASP A 526 13.18 12.55 -9.38
N LEU A 527 13.35 13.32 -8.29
CA LEU A 527 13.17 12.83 -6.92
C LEU A 527 11.72 12.48 -6.58
N ARG A 528 10.75 13.18 -7.20
CA ARG A 528 9.33 13.02 -6.90
C ARG A 528 8.75 11.68 -7.33
N LYS A 529 9.45 10.93 -8.21
CA LYS A 529 9.06 9.57 -8.64
C LYS A 529 9.76 8.46 -7.86
N GLY A 530 10.55 8.78 -6.85
CA GLY A 530 11.30 7.78 -6.07
C GLY A 530 10.40 6.75 -5.41
N ILE A 531 9.29 7.19 -4.80
CA ILE A 531 8.31 6.29 -4.16
C ILE A 531 7.77 5.25 -5.15
N GLU A 532 7.42 5.66 -6.38
CA GLU A 532 6.87 4.74 -7.38
C GLU A 532 7.91 3.69 -7.80
N ARG A 533 9.19 4.05 -7.90
CA ARG A 533 10.27 3.11 -8.20
C ARG A 533 10.48 2.11 -7.05
N VAL A 534 10.49 2.59 -5.81
CA VAL A 534 10.60 1.73 -4.63
C VAL A 534 9.41 0.78 -4.50
N LYS A 535 8.20 1.28 -4.72
CA LYS A 535 6.98 0.49 -4.73
C LYS A 535 7.01 -0.63 -5.79
N GLN A 536 7.47 -0.33 -7.01
CA GLN A 536 7.65 -1.33 -8.06
C GLN A 536 8.62 -2.44 -7.62
N LEU A 537 9.72 -2.10 -6.94
CA LEU A 537 10.67 -3.07 -6.41
C LEU A 537 10.10 -3.91 -5.26
N ILE A 538 9.28 -3.32 -4.39
CA ILE A 538 8.60 -4.06 -3.31
C ILE A 538 7.57 -5.04 -3.89
N LEU A 539 6.80 -4.61 -4.90
CA LEU A 539 5.71 -5.39 -5.50
C LEU A 539 6.15 -6.32 -6.64
N ALA A 540 7.41 -6.27 -7.07
CA ALA A 540 7.91 -7.15 -8.13
C ALA A 540 7.64 -8.62 -7.80
N ASP A 541 7.21 -9.38 -8.82
CA ASP A 541 7.20 -10.84 -8.76
C ASP A 541 8.63 -11.36 -9.00
N GLU A 542 8.89 -12.61 -8.65
CA GLU A 542 10.21 -13.26 -8.81
C GLU A 542 10.69 -13.24 -10.27
#